data_d5db5cc524f0efa36473bef34fa62e40
#
_entry.id   d5db5cc524f0efa36473bef34fa62e40
#
_cell.length_a   1.000
_cell.length_b   1.000
_cell.length_c   1.000
_cell.angle_alpha   90.00
_cell.angle_beta   90.00
_cell.angle_gamma   90.00
#
_symmetry.space_group_name_H-M   'P 1'
#
loop_
_entity.id
_entity.type
_entity.pdbx_description
1 polymer ?
#
loop_
_entity_poly.entity_id
_entity_poly.type
_entity_poly.pdbx_seq_one_letter_code
_entity_poly.pdbx_strand_id
1 'polypeptide(L)'
;MPFTLRLTKFIAEHELFDFDDRVLVAVSGGIDSTTLLDVLVKQGYKVAIAHCNFSLRGDESDGDEQLVRNLQKVYGIKGYYIRFDTEAEAAVAGESIQMAARRLRYSWFNRLCNEECYRYIAIAHNADDVAETFFLNLTRGTGLKGLTGIKPKTGRVVRPLLFAPRKEIVEYALENGIRYREDSSNAKDKYARNRIRLNVIPEFKKINPAFNLTMLENIARLQLVEDLITQEVNNFKQDAIVVDGNEQHISIRKLRINRNSRLLLYEYLSFYGFNSSQIDDVFNSIEKGISGSQFFGRGYVLLRDRETLILYPDKKDVSQGFFEIFPDRESLKIPIKLAFEYFANTHPLLIEKSSRIAMLDYEKLHFPLVLRKWQSGDEFCPLGMKGKKKLSDFFIDQKMSVNEKSNQWLLCSGSDVVWVVGRRIDDRYKISENTQTVYKISKMSD
;
A
#
# COMPACT_ATOMS: atom_id res chain seq x y z
N MET A 1 -6.02 6.42 37.74
CA MET A 1 -4.64 6.36 37.20
C MET A 1 -4.47 7.54 36.24
N PRO A 2 -3.43 8.37 36.39
CA PRO A 2 -3.23 9.54 35.53
C PRO A 2 -3.14 9.18 34.05
N PHE A 3 -3.57 10.09 33.18
CA PHE A 3 -3.59 9.87 31.72
C PHE A 3 -2.19 9.47 31.17
N THR A 4 -1.16 10.17 31.59
CA THR A 4 0.24 9.92 31.20
C THR A 4 0.73 8.54 31.59
N LEU A 5 0.39 8.06 32.79
CA LEU A 5 0.79 6.72 33.25
C LEU A 5 0.05 5.61 32.47
N ARG A 6 -1.20 5.82 32.11
CA ARG A 6 -1.96 4.90 31.24
C ARG A 6 -1.35 4.83 29.84
N LEU A 7 -0.91 5.97 29.29
CA LEU A 7 -0.21 6.01 28.01
C LEU A 7 1.07 5.19 28.06
N THR A 8 1.95 5.43 29.05
CA THR A 8 3.21 4.70 29.17
C THR A 8 2.99 3.21 29.34
N LYS A 9 1.99 2.84 30.14
CA LYS A 9 1.59 1.43 30.30
C LYS A 9 1.11 0.83 28.98
N PHE A 10 0.26 1.52 28.25
CA PHE A 10 -0.25 1.07 26.94
C PHE A 10 0.88 0.91 25.89
N ILE A 11 1.83 1.85 25.85
CA ILE A 11 3.01 1.77 24.99
C ILE A 11 3.82 0.52 25.30
N ALA A 12 4.05 0.23 26.58
CA ALA A 12 4.83 -0.94 27.02
C ALA A 12 4.08 -2.26 26.75
N GLU A 13 2.78 -2.35 27.12
CA GLU A 13 1.97 -3.58 26.96
C GLU A 13 1.82 -4.00 25.49
N HIS A 14 1.79 -3.02 24.56
CA HIS A 14 1.67 -3.29 23.13
C HIS A 14 2.99 -3.18 22.36
N GLU A 15 4.13 -3.07 23.08
CA GLU A 15 5.47 -2.96 22.49
C GLU A 15 5.53 -1.95 21.35
N LEU A 16 4.95 -0.76 21.55
CA LEU A 16 4.81 0.21 20.48
C LEU A 16 6.17 0.78 20.09
N PHE A 17 6.90 1.30 21.07
CA PHE A 17 8.26 1.84 20.95
C PHE A 17 8.88 2.06 22.34
N ASP A 18 10.20 2.18 22.38
CA ASP A 18 10.97 2.46 23.59
C ASP A 18 11.43 3.92 23.65
N PHE A 19 11.99 4.35 24.83
CA PHE A 19 12.52 5.69 25.02
C PHE A 19 13.68 6.04 24.07
N ASP A 20 14.42 5.04 23.62
CA ASP A 20 15.54 5.21 22.69
C ASP A 20 15.13 5.28 21.24
N ASP A 21 13.91 4.86 20.91
CA ASP A 21 13.40 4.88 19.56
C ASP A 21 13.10 6.34 19.11
N ARG A 22 13.43 6.63 17.87
CA ARG A 22 13.04 7.89 17.22
C ARG A 22 11.67 7.74 16.59
N VAL A 23 10.71 8.55 17.07
CA VAL A 23 9.30 8.47 16.66
C VAL A 23 8.90 9.73 15.89
N LEU A 24 8.32 9.53 14.70
CA LEU A 24 7.75 10.61 13.91
C LEU A 24 6.27 10.77 14.28
N VAL A 25 5.86 11.89 14.85
CA VAL A 25 4.47 12.15 15.26
C VAL A 25 3.74 12.87 14.14
N ALA A 26 2.67 12.25 13.63
CA ALA A 26 1.79 12.86 12.64
C ALA A 26 0.87 13.89 13.31
N VAL A 27 1.12 15.18 13.11
CA VAL A 27 0.38 16.28 13.75
C VAL A 27 -0.45 17.02 12.72
N SER A 28 -1.79 16.91 12.83
CA SER A 28 -2.73 17.61 11.95
C SER A 28 -3.08 19.03 12.42
N GLY A 29 -2.81 19.38 13.67
CA GLY A 29 -3.28 20.59 14.32
C GLY A 29 -4.56 20.40 15.15
N GLY A 30 -5.26 19.28 14.99
CA GLY A 30 -6.44 18.92 15.79
C GLY A 30 -6.08 18.39 17.19
N ILE A 31 -7.04 18.45 18.12
CA ILE A 31 -6.86 18.16 19.55
C ILE A 31 -6.17 16.81 19.82
N ASP A 32 -6.56 15.73 19.13
CA ASP A 32 -5.99 14.41 19.39
C ASP A 32 -4.49 14.37 19.04
N SER A 33 -4.09 14.93 17.90
CA SER A 33 -2.71 14.93 17.43
C SER A 33 -1.79 15.85 18.22
N THR A 34 -2.31 16.99 18.66
CA THR A 34 -1.56 17.95 19.50
C THR A 34 -1.40 17.42 20.92
N THR A 35 -2.41 16.73 21.45
CA THR A 35 -2.32 16.05 22.74
C THR A 35 -1.33 14.89 22.71
N LEU A 36 -1.34 14.07 21.64
CA LEU A 36 -0.34 13.01 21.48
C LEU A 36 1.08 13.58 21.50
N LEU A 37 1.30 14.66 20.76
CA LEU A 37 2.62 15.32 20.71
C LEU A 37 3.03 15.81 22.11
N ASP A 38 2.17 16.56 22.79
CA ASP A 38 2.46 17.14 24.12
C ASP A 38 2.83 16.06 25.12
N VAL A 39 2.00 14.99 25.21
CA VAL A 39 2.23 13.94 26.20
C VAL A 39 3.52 13.16 25.92
N LEU A 40 3.86 12.89 24.66
CA LEU A 40 5.11 12.19 24.32
C LEU A 40 6.35 13.05 24.60
N VAL A 41 6.29 14.36 24.30
CA VAL A 41 7.39 15.29 24.64
C VAL A 41 7.58 15.39 26.15
N LYS A 42 6.50 15.58 26.92
CA LYS A 42 6.55 15.69 28.39
C LYS A 42 7.05 14.41 29.07
N GLN A 43 6.80 13.25 28.47
CA GLN A 43 7.31 11.96 28.95
C GLN A 43 8.75 11.68 28.54
N GLY A 44 9.39 12.58 27.75
CA GLY A 44 10.80 12.46 27.38
C GLY A 44 11.08 11.53 26.19
N TYR A 45 10.08 11.16 25.39
CA TYR A 45 10.31 10.37 24.17
C TYR A 45 11.02 11.17 23.08
N LYS A 46 11.86 10.52 22.28
CA LYS A 46 12.61 11.15 21.17
C LYS A 46 11.68 11.33 19.94
N VAL A 47 10.97 12.46 19.90
CA VAL A 47 9.95 12.70 18.87
C VAL A 47 10.33 13.83 17.91
N ALA A 48 9.76 13.79 16.71
CA ALA A 48 9.73 14.88 15.75
C ALA A 48 8.33 15.00 15.14
N ILE A 49 7.99 16.18 14.63
CA ILE A 49 6.70 16.46 14.01
C ILE A 49 6.76 16.14 12.52
N ALA A 50 5.69 15.53 11.99
CA ALA A 50 5.39 15.48 10.57
C ALA A 50 3.99 16.07 10.32
N HIS A 51 3.91 17.13 9.52
CA HIS A 51 2.66 17.79 9.16
C HIS A 51 2.46 17.79 7.65
N CYS A 52 1.26 17.34 7.22
CA CYS A 52 0.82 17.37 5.83
C CYS A 52 -0.26 18.45 5.66
N ASN A 53 0.01 19.46 4.85
CA ASN A 53 -0.98 20.40 4.36
C ASN A 53 -1.52 19.89 3.01
N PHE A 54 -2.79 19.49 2.97
CA PHE A 54 -3.43 18.92 1.77
C PHE A 54 -4.06 19.98 0.87
N SER A 55 -3.99 21.26 1.22
CA SER A 55 -4.54 22.42 0.48
C SER A 55 -6.04 22.32 0.19
N LEU A 56 -6.81 21.53 0.96
CA LEU A 56 -8.23 21.26 0.72
C LEU A 56 -9.19 22.27 1.36
N ARG A 57 -8.69 23.15 2.26
CA ARG A 57 -9.49 24.09 3.06
C ARG A 57 -8.93 25.52 3.06
N GLY A 58 -8.08 25.86 2.09
CA GLY A 58 -7.50 27.19 1.96
C GLY A 58 -6.87 27.68 3.28
N ASP A 59 -7.28 28.85 3.77
CA ASP A 59 -6.77 29.50 4.98
C ASP A 59 -6.84 28.64 6.26
N GLU A 60 -7.83 27.73 6.36
CA GLU A 60 -7.89 26.80 7.51
C GLU A 60 -6.69 25.84 7.51
N SER A 61 -6.33 25.30 6.35
CA SER A 61 -5.18 24.40 6.20
C SER A 61 -3.85 25.11 6.52
N ASP A 62 -3.75 26.38 6.13
CA ASP A 62 -2.56 27.21 6.41
C ASP A 62 -2.51 27.59 7.90
N GLY A 63 -3.65 27.85 8.53
CA GLY A 63 -3.76 28.08 9.97
C GLY A 63 -3.35 26.85 10.80
N ASP A 64 -3.70 25.65 10.34
CA ASP A 64 -3.29 24.40 10.98
C ASP A 64 -1.76 24.22 10.90
N GLU A 65 -1.16 24.45 9.73
CA GLU A 65 0.29 24.41 9.55
C GLU A 65 0.99 25.43 10.45
N GLN A 66 0.47 26.66 10.54
CA GLN A 66 1.04 27.70 11.40
C GLN A 66 0.98 27.33 12.89
N LEU A 67 -0.13 26.73 13.34
CA LEU A 67 -0.24 26.20 14.71
C LEU A 67 0.86 25.16 14.98
N VAL A 68 1.01 24.19 14.07
CA VAL A 68 1.99 23.11 14.24
C VAL A 68 3.43 23.64 14.24
N ARG A 69 3.74 24.65 13.40
CA ARG A 69 5.05 25.35 13.44
C ARG A 69 5.28 26.07 14.76
N ASN A 70 4.24 26.62 15.37
CA ASN A 70 4.35 27.25 16.69
C ASN A 70 4.61 26.20 17.78
N LEU A 71 3.91 25.04 17.73
CA LEU A 71 4.16 23.92 18.66
C LEU A 71 5.59 23.39 18.52
N GLN A 72 6.12 23.29 17.31
CA GLN A 72 7.52 22.93 17.07
C GLN A 72 8.48 23.84 17.84
N LYS A 73 8.26 25.16 17.76
CA LYS A 73 9.10 26.16 18.47
C LYS A 73 8.96 26.03 19.99
N VAL A 74 7.73 25.86 20.50
CA VAL A 74 7.45 25.74 21.93
C VAL A 74 8.16 24.51 22.52
N TYR A 75 8.11 23.38 21.85
CA TYR A 75 8.73 22.14 22.33
C TYR A 75 10.21 21.99 21.97
N GLY A 76 10.76 22.85 21.10
CA GLY A 76 12.15 22.79 20.67
C GLY A 76 12.55 21.51 19.93
N ILE A 77 11.62 20.89 19.19
CA ILE A 77 11.82 19.62 18.49
C ILE A 77 11.90 19.82 16.98
N LYS A 78 12.41 18.80 16.26
CA LYS A 78 12.49 18.82 14.79
C LYS A 78 11.10 18.71 14.17
N GLY A 79 10.85 19.44 13.09
CA GLY A 79 9.56 19.41 12.36
C GLY A 79 9.76 19.32 10.86
N TYR A 80 8.96 18.48 10.21
CA TYR A 80 8.90 18.30 8.78
C TYR A 80 7.53 18.69 8.26
N TYR A 81 7.49 19.37 7.14
CA TYR A 81 6.27 19.94 6.56
C TYR A 81 6.25 19.66 5.07
N ILE A 82 5.09 19.27 4.58
CA ILE A 82 4.85 19.10 3.14
C ILE A 82 3.48 19.65 2.77
N ARG A 83 3.39 20.24 1.59
CA ARG A 83 2.12 20.69 1.00
C ARG A 83 1.85 19.87 -0.25
N PHE A 84 0.62 19.40 -0.39
CA PHE A 84 0.16 18.63 -1.53
C PHE A 84 -0.93 19.38 -2.29
N ASP A 85 -0.89 19.30 -3.62
CA ASP A 85 -2.04 19.55 -4.47
C ASP A 85 -2.86 18.24 -4.57
N THR A 86 -3.69 18.02 -3.55
CA THR A 86 -4.40 16.74 -3.38
C THR A 86 -5.45 16.50 -4.46
N GLU A 87 -6.05 17.56 -4.99
CA GLU A 87 -7.06 17.47 -6.05
C GLU A 87 -6.43 17.04 -7.38
N ALA A 88 -5.32 17.65 -7.76
CA ALA A 88 -4.57 17.26 -8.95
C ALA A 88 -4.06 15.81 -8.85
N GLU A 89 -3.49 15.43 -7.70
CA GLU A 89 -3.00 14.07 -7.46
C GLU A 89 -4.14 13.02 -7.52
N ALA A 90 -5.31 13.33 -6.97
CA ALA A 90 -6.47 12.46 -7.01
C ALA A 90 -6.98 12.28 -8.45
N ALA A 91 -7.03 13.36 -9.22
CA ALA A 91 -7.47 13.35 -10.64
C ALA A 91 -6.52 12.49 -11.50
N VAL A 92 -5.21 12.65 -11.33
CA VAL A 92 -4.21 11.85 -12.07
C VAL A 92 -4.32 10.38 -11.76
N ALA A 93 -4.53 10.01 -10.47
CA ALA A 93 -4.62 8.61 -10.04
C ALA A 93 -6.02 7.99 -10.23
N GLY A 94 -7.05 8.76 -10.61
CA GLY A 94 -8.42 8.28 -10.74
C GLY A 94 -9.03 7.81 -9.41
N GLU A 95 -8.62 8.40 -8.29
CA GLU A 95 -9.05 8.01 -6.95
C GLU A 95 -9.81 9.14 -6.22
N SER A 96 -10.50 8.81 -5.13
CA SER A 96 -11.14 9.84 -4.32
C SER A 96 -10.10 10.71 -3.61
N ILE A 97 -10.43 11.99 -3.34
CA ILE A 97 -9.59 12.93 -2.60
C ILE A 97 -9.11 12.34 -1.25
N GLN A 98 -9.97 11.59 -0.56
CA GLN A 98 -9.61 10.94 0.71
C GLN A 98 -8.58 9.82 0.52
N MET A 99 -8.69 9.04 -0.55
CA MET A 99 -7.71 8.00 -0.88
C MET A 99 -6.37 8.62 -1.28
N ALA A 100 -6.39 9.66 -2.11
CA ALA A 100 -5.21 10.41 -2.49
C ALA A 100 -4.49 10.99 -1.26
N ALA A 101 -5.21 11.72 -0.41
CA ALA A 101 -4.66 12.29 0.82
C ALA A 101 -4.05 11.22 1.73
N ARG A 102 -4.69 10.05 1.84
CA ARG A 102 -4.17 8.93 2.62
C ARG A 102 -2.90 8.35 1.99
N ARG A 103 -2.89 8.08 0.70
CA ARG A 103 -1.73 7.56 -0.05
C ARG A 103 -0.53 8.51 0.07
N LEU A 104 -0.72 9.79 -0.23
CA LEU A 104 0.32 10.82 -0.16
C LEU A 104 0.92 10.93 1.24
N ARG A 105 0.07 10.95 2.28
CA ARG A 105 0.50 11.00 3.68
C ARG A 105 1.43 9.85 4.04
N TYR A 106 1.00 8.60 3.81
CA TYR A 106 1.78 7.43 4.22
C TYR A 106 3.03 7.23 3.36
N SER A 107 2.98 7.58 2.07
CA SER A 107 4.15 7.57 1.19
C SER A 107 5.22 8.54 1.71
N TRP A 108 4.82 9.76 2.06
CA TRP A 108 5.75 10.75 2.59
C TRP A 108 6.28 10.38 3.98
N PHE A 109 5.45 9.89 4.89
CA PHE A 109 5.90 9.44 6.20
C PHE A 109 6.93 8.31 6.10
N ASN A 110 6.70 7.33 5.22
CA ASN A 110 7.64 6.23 5.01
C ASN A 110 8.97 6.73 4.43
N ARG A 111 8.94 7.69 3.49
CA ARG A 111 10.13 8.34 2.96
C ARG A 111 10.91 9.02 4.07
N LEU A 112 10.28 9.86 4.89
CA LEU A 112 10.92 10.53 6.04
C LEU A 112 11.54 9.52 7.03
N CYS A 113 10.82 8.42 7.30
CA CYS A 113 11.36 7.39 8.18
C CYS A 113 12.65 6.77 7.64
N ASN A 114 12.75 6.58 6.33
CA ASN A 114 13.96 6.04 5.71
C ASN A 114 15.11 7.07 5.65
N GLU A 115 14.82 8.29 5.18
CA GLU A 115 15.82 9.36 5.01
C GLU A 115 16.37 9.85 6.34
N GLU A 116 15.53 9.96 7.37
CA GLU A 116 15.85 10.59 8.65
C GLU A 116 15.95 9.60 9.81
N CYS A 117 15.93 8.29 9.51
CA CYS A 117 16.09 7.20 10.48
C CYS A 117 15.07 7.21 11.64
N TYR A 118 13.79 7.51 11.36
CA TYR A 118 12.70 7.29 12.32
C TYR A 118 12.23 5.84 12.23
N ARG A 119 12.12 5.19 13.40
CA ARG A 119 11.70 3.79 13.48
C ARG A 119 10.19 3.64 13.37
N TYR A 120 9.44 4.56 13.98
CA TYR A 120 7.98 4.52 14.08
C TYR A 120 7.33 5.83 13.67
N ILE A 121 6.03 5.71 13.27
CA ILE A 121 5.12 6.81 12.94
C ILE A 121 3.97 6.76 13.93
N ALA A 122 3.86 7.72 14.84
CA ALA A 122 2.79 7.81 15.81
C ALA A 122 1.60 8.61 15.26
N ILE A 123 0.42 7.99 15.28
CA ILE A 123 -0.85 8.59 14.81
C ILE A 123 -1.84 8.60 15.98
N ALA A 124 -2.53 9.73 16.16
CA ALA A 124 -3.43 9.97 17.26
C ALA A 124 -4.84 9.40 17.08
N HIS A 125 -4.95 8.14 16.64
CA HIS A 125 -6.24 7.44 16.70
C HIS A 125 -6.58 7.11 18.16
N ASN A 126 -7.85 7.26 18.53
CA ASN A 126 -8.36 7.09 19.87
C ASN A 126 -9.44 5.99 19.94
N ALA A 127 -10.00 5.73 21.13
CA ALA A 127 -11.01 4.70 21.36
C ALA A 127 -12.31 4.93 20.57
N ASP A 128 -12.70 6.18 20.35
CA ASP A 128 -13.88 6.50 19.53
C ASP A 128 -13.66 6.15 18.06
N ASP A 129 -12.44 6.36 17.52
CA ASP A 129 -12.07 5.94 16.16
C ASP A 129 -12.18 4.42 15.97
N VAL A 130 -11.85 3.64 17.01
CA VAL A 130 -11.95 2.18 16.97
C VAL A 130 -13.42 1.75 16.82
N ALA A 131 -14.32 2.32 17.64
CA ALA A 131 -15.75 2.06 17.55
C ALA A 131 -16.34 2.48 16.19
N GLU A 132 -15.98 3.67 15.69
CA GLU A 132 -16.40 4.15 14.37
C GLU A 132 -15.98 3.20 13.25
N THR A 133 -14.72 2.73 13.30
CA THR A 133 -14.18 1.83 12.29
C THR A 133 -14.85 0.46 12.32
N PHE A 134 -15.14 -0.06 13.52
CA PHE A 134 -15.88 -1.30 13.69
C PHE A 134 -17.25 -1.23 13.00
N PHE A 135 -18.07 -0.20 13.32
CA PHE A 135 -19.39 -0.06 12.69
C PHE A 135 -19.31 0.19 11.19
N LEU A 136 -18.35 1.01 10.74
CA LEU A 136 -18.17 1.25 9.31
C LEU A 136 -17.86 -0.03 8.55
N ASN A 137 -17.01 -0.89 9.10
CA ASN A 137 -16.67 -2.17 8.50
C ASN A 137 -17.84 -3.15 8.58
N LEU A 138 -18.56 -3.20 9.70
CA LEU A 138 -19.75 -4.02 9.87
C LEU A 138 -20.82 -3.70 8.80
N THR A 139 -21.09 -2.42 8.52
CA THR A 139 -22.06 -2.01 7.48
C THR A 139 -21.62 -2.38 6.06
N ARG A 140 -20.35 -2.58 5.83
CA ARG A 140 -19.80 -2.96 4.51
C ARG A 140 -19.78 -4.46 4.28
N GLY A 141 -20.08 -5.25 5.28
CA GLY A 141 -19.95 -6.71 5.23
C GLY A 141 -18.48 -7.11 5.23
N THR A 142 -17.94 -7.43 6.39
CA THR A 142 -16.53 -7.80 6.53
C THR A 142 -16.39 -9.10 7.33
N GLY A 143 -15.31 -9.85 7.08
CA GLY A 143 -14.88 -10.94 7.94
C GLY A 143 -14.26 -10.44 9.26
N LEU A 144 -13.80 -11.38 10.07
CA LEU A 144 -13.22 -11.10 11.40
C LEU A 144 -12.10 -10.04 11.35
N LYS A 145 -11.20 -10.13 10.37
CA LYS A 145 -10.10 -9.18 10.18
C LYS A 145 -10.53 -7.72 10.03
N GLY A 146 -11.71 -7.48 9.46
CA GLY A 146 -12.26 -6.13 9.38
C GLY A 146 -12.93 -5.69 10.67
N LEU A 147 -13.50 -6.62 11.46
CA LEU A 147 -14.11 -6.33 12.77
C LEU A 147 -13.08 -6.10 13.86
N THR A 148 -11.85 -6.62 13.73
CA THR A 148 -10.76 -6.33 14.68
C THR A 148 -10.28 -4.88 14.63
N GLY A 149 -10.72 -4.11 13.66
CA GLY A 149 -10.62 -2.66 13.63
C GLY A 149 -9.20 -2.12 13.52
N ILE A 150 -8.92 -1.09 14.31
CA ILE A 150 -7.62 -0.40 14.32
C ILE A 150 -6.72 -1.08 15.35
N LYS A 151 -5.59 -1.67 14.90
CA LYS A 151 -4.60 -2.29 15.81
C LYS A 151 -3.67 -1.23 16.41
N PRO A 152 -3.18 -1.42 17.66
CA PRO A 152 -2.21 -0.52 18.29
C PRO A 152 -0.94 -0.32 17.46
N LYS A 153 -0.47 -1.38 16.80
CA LYS A 153 0.73 -1.37 15.95
C LYS A 153 0.46 -2.08 14.63
N THR A 154 0.91 -1.49 13.54
CA THR A 154 0.81 -2.07 12.18
C THR A 154 2.06 -1.66 11.40
N GLY A 155 3.04 -2.56 11.30
CA GLY A 155 4.35 -2.24 10.76
C GLY A 155 5.00 -1.09 11.55
N ARG A 156 5.36 0.00 10.86
CA ARG A 156 5.95 1.20 11.52
C ARG A 156 4.91 2.12 12.16
N VAL A 157 3.62 1.95 11.86
CA VAL A 157 2.57 2.83 12.37
C VAL A 157 2.14 2.37 13.76
N VAL A 158 2.22 3.26 14.73
CA VAL A 158 1.81 3.05 16.12
C VAL A 158 0.72 4.05 16.54
N ARG A 159 -0.14 3.68 17.47
CA ARG A 159 -1.31 4.46 17.88
C ARG A 159 -1.41 4.51 19.40
N PRO A 160 -0.61 5.35 20.04
CA PRO A 160 -0.48 5.35 21.49
C PRO A 160 -1.76 5.77 22.25
N LEU A 161 -2.69 6.50 21.58
CA LEU A 161 -3.93 6.99 22.21
C LEU A 161 -5.14 6.04 22.06
N LEU A 162 -4.97 4.84 21.49
CA LEU A 162 -6.10 3.91 21.28
C LEU A 162 -6.83 3.50 22.57
N PHE A 163 -6.16 3.56 23.72
CA PHE A 163 -6.78 3.26 25.03
C PHE A 163 -7.71 4.35 25.50
N ALA A 164 -7.61 5.57 24.98
CA ALA A 164 -8.25 6.76 25.53
C ALA A 164 -9.54 7.14 24.78
N PRO A 165 -10.69 7.26 25.47
CA PRO A 165 -11.85 7.95 24.92
C PRO A 165 -11.53 9.41 24.59
N ARG A 166 -12.13 9.95 23.52
CA ARG A 166 -11.91 11.35 23.11
C ARG A 166 -12.18 12.35 24.24
N LYS A 167 -13.15 12.07 25.13
CA LYS A 167 -13.45 12.91 26.28
C LYS A 167 -12.23 13.12 27.16
N GLU A 168 -11.49 12.07 27.49
CA GLU A 168 -10.30 12.14 28.33
C GLU A 168 -9.14 12.89 27.64
N ILE A 169 -9.03 12.78 26.30
CA ILE A 169 -8.05 13.54 25.52
C ILE A 169 -8.36 15.04 25.60
N VAL A 170 -9.64 15.42 25.50
CA VAL A 170 -10.11 16.81 25.65
C VAL A 170 -9.83 17.32 27.06
N GLU A 171 -10.15 16.54 28.09
CA GLU A 171 -9.88 16.89 29.50
C GLU A 171 -8.39 17.12 29.70
N TYR A 172 -7.52 16.22 29.27
CA TYR A 172 -6.07 16.38 29.36
C TYR A 172 -5.58 17.63 28.61
N ALA A 173 -6.10 17.89 27.40
CA ALA A 173 -5.72 19.07 26.62
C ALA A 173 -6.08 20.38 27.34
N LEU A 174 -7.26 20.45 27.94
CA LEU A 174 -7.71 21.63 28.70
C LEU A 174 -6.87 21.84 29.96
N GLU A 175 -6.65 20.78 30.75
CA GLU A 175 -5.84 20.84 31.99
C GLU A 175 -4.38 21.28 31.71
N ASN A 176 -3.84 20.92 30.55
CA ASN A 176 -2.47 21.26 30.18
C ASN A 176 -2.33 22.48 29.27
N GLY A 177 -3.43 23.19 28.97
CA GLY A 177 -3.43 24.41 28.15
C GLY A 177 -2.95 24.17 26.72
N ILE A 178 -3.20 22.98 26.16
CA ILE A 178 -2.73 22.61 24.82
C ILE A 178 -3.51 23.40 23.78
N ARG A 179 -2.80 24.06 22.88
CA ARG A 179 -3.40 24.78 21.75
C ARG A 179 -3.69 23.80 20.61
N TYR A 180 -4.91 23.86 20.10
CA TYR A 180 -5.37 23.08 18.94
C TYR A 180 -6.37 23.90 18.12
N ARG A 181 -6.70 23.43 16.92
CA ARG A 181 -7.78 23.97 16.09
C ARG A 181 -8.85 22.91 15.87
N GLU A 182 -10.11 23.35 15.86
CA GLU A 182 -11.20 22.45 15.50
C GLU A 182 -11.35 22.36 13.99
N ASP A 183 -11.51 21.15 13.48
CA ASP A 183 -11.74 20.91 12.06
C ASP A 183 -13.24 21.10 11.76
N SER A 184 -13.57 22.14 10.99
CA SER A 184 -14.94 22.47 10.59
C SER A 184 -15.64 21.33 9.83
N SER A 185 -14.89 20.42 9.19
CA SER A 185 -15.44 19.27 8.48
C SER A 185 -16.02 18.18 9.39
N ASN A 186 -15.65 18.17 10.68
CA ASN A 186 -16.15 17.19 11.66
C ASN A 186 -17.65 17.34 11.94
N ALA A 187 -18.23 18.50 11.71
CA ALA A 187 -19.65 18.79 11.93
C ALA A 187 -20.57 18.36 10.77
N LYS A 188 -20.02 17.99 9.61
CA LYS A 188 -20.82 17.68 8.41
C LYS A 188 -21.20 16.20 8.35
N ASP A 189 -22.49 15.89 8.30
CA ASP A 189 -23.07 14.54 8.21
C ASP A 189 -22.94 13.87 6.82
N LYS A 190 -22.14 14.43 5.91
CA LYS A 190 -21.99 13.96 4.53
C LYS A 190 -21.33 12.60 4.41
N TYR A 191 -20.50 12.21 5.38
CA TYR A 191 -19.71 10.99 5.32
C TYR A 191 -20.23 9.90 6.25
N ALA A 192 -20.24 8.65 5.80
CA ALA A 192 -20.73 7.50 6.58
C ALA A 192 -20.10 7.41 7.98
N ARG A 193 -18.81 7.74 8.14
CA ARG A 193 -18.12 7.76 9.42
C ARG A 193 -18.69 8.83 10.36
N ASN A 194 -18.96 10.04 9.86
CA ASN A 194 -19.57 11.10 10.66
C ASN A 194 -21.01 10.75 11.08
N ARG A 195 -21.78 10.08 10.22
CA ARG A 195 -23.13 9.58 10.58
C ARG A 195 -23.07 8.57 11.71
N ILE A 196 -22.11 7.65 11.69
CA ILE A 196 -21.89 6.69 12.78
C ILE A 196 -21.55 7.44 14.07
N ARG A 197 -20.61 8.39 14.02
CA ARG A 197 -20.18 9.21 15.17
C ARG A 197 -21.32 10.01 15.79
N LEU A 198 -22.15 10.66 14.95
CA LEU A 198 -23.16 11.62 15.41
C LEU A 198 -24.50 10.95 15.73
N ASN A 199 -24.86 9.88 15.02
CA ASN A 199 -26.22 9.32 15.11
C ASN A 199 -26.27 7.90 15.68
N VAL A 200 -25.21 7.09 15.53
CA VAL A 200 -25.23 5.67 15.95
C VAL A 200 -24.58 5.50 17.32
N ILE A 201 -23.33 5.93 17.48
CA ILE A 201 -22.58 5.77 18.72
C ILE A 201 -23.27 6.43 19.91
N PRO A 202 -23.88 7.64 19.81
CA PRO A 202 -24.60 8.25 20.91
C PRO A 202 -25.77 7.41 21.41
N GLU A 203 -26.50 6.70 20.56
CA GLU A 203 -27.59 5.83 20.97
C GLU A 203 -27.08 4.64 21.80
N PHE A 204 -25.96 4.04 21.42
CA PHE A 204 -25.31 3.01 22.23
C PHE A 204 -24.83 3.56 23.60
N LYS A 205 -24.32 4.79 23.63
CA LYS A 205 -23.88 5.43 24.88
C LYS A 205 -25.06 5.74 25.83
N LYS A 206 -26.29 5.94 25.32
CA LYS A 206 -27.49 6.03 26.15
C LYS A 206 -27.82 4.71 26.84
N ILE A 207 -27.58 3.58 26.17
CA ILE A 207 -27.79 2.23 26.73
C ILE A 207 -26.65 1.87 27.69
N ASN A 208 -25.42 2.13 27.30
CA ASN A 208 -24.23 1.88 28.10
C ASN A 208 -23.28 3.09 28.06
N PRO A 209 -23.23 3.92 29.11
CA PRO A 209 -22.34 5.09 29.17
C PRO A 209 -20.86 4.75 28.99
N ALA A 210 -20.44 3.51 29.35
CA ALA A 210 -19.08 3.00 29.16
C ALA A 210 -18.86 2.32 27.79
N PHE A 211 -19.75 2.52 26.84
CA PHE A 211 -19.79 1.81 25.55
C PHE A 211 -18.43 1.77 24.83
N ASN A 212 -17.69 2.87 24.79
CA ASN A 212 -16.38 2.91 24.12
C ASN A 212 -15.37 1.94 24.77
N LEU A 213 -15.34 1.86 26.08
CA LEU A 213 -14.46 0.92 26.81
C LEU A 213 -14.89 -0.53 26.58
N THR A 214 -16.20 -0.79 26.65
CA THR A 214 -16.76 -2.12 26.32
C THR A 214 -16.42 -2.54 24.89
N MET A 215 -16.45 -1.59 23.93
CA MET A 215 -16.06 -1.88 22.54
C MET A 215 -14.57 -2.20 22.41
N LEU A 216 -13.71 -1.47 23.12
CA LEU A 216 -12.25 -1.78 23.12
C LEU A 216 -12.01 -3.19 23.64
N GLU A 217 -12.64 -3.59 24.76
CA GLU A 217 -12.51 -4.94 25.31
C GLU A 217 -13.02 -6.01 24.33
N ASN A 218 -14.17 -5.79 23.71
CA ASN A 218 -14.72 -6.72 22.73
C ASN A 218 -13.81 -6.86 21.51
N ILE A 219 -13.27 -5.76 21.00
CA ILE A 219 -12.35 -5.77 19.86
C ILE A 219 -11.03 -6.46 20.26
N ALA A 220 -10.52 -6.23 21.46
CA ALA A 220 -9.33 -6.94 21.94
C ALA A 220 -9.56 -8.46 21.99
N ARG A 221 -10.74 -8.92 22.45
CA ARG A 221 -11.11 -10.35 22.39
C ARG A 221 -11.18 -10.88 20.96
N LEU A 222 -11.76 -10.11 20.01
CA LEU A 222 -11.80 -10.48 18.60
C LEU A 222 -10.39 -10.54 17.99
N GLN A 223 -9.47 -9.67 18.40
CA GLN A 223 -8.07 -9.70 17.97
C GLN A 223 -7.37 -10.99 18.42
N LEU A 224 -7.60 -11.44 19.65
CA LEU A 224 -7.08 -12.74 20.13
C LEU A 224 -7.62 -13.90 19.29
N VAL A 225 -8.89 -13.87 18.89
CA VAL A 225 -9.48 -14.88 18.00
C VAL A 225 -8.86 -14.79 16.60
N GLU A 226 -8.62 -13.59 16.06
CA GLU A 226 -7.91 -13.39 14.79
C GLU A 226 -6.49 -13.98 14.82
N ASP A 227 -5.78 -13.78 15.93
CA ASP A 227 -4.42 -14.34 16.10
C ASP A 227 -4.43 -15.87 16.11
N LEU A 228 -5.39 -16.48 16.82
CA LEU A 228 -5.60 -17.95 16.79
C LEU A 228 -5.89 -18.45 15.37
N ILE A 229 -6.80 -17.79 14.64
CA ILE A 229 -7.11 -18.18 13.26
C ILE A 229 -5.88 -18.00 12.36
N THR A 230 -5.12 -16.93 12.55
CA THR A 230 -3.88 -16.69 11.79
C THR A 230 -2.86 -17.80 12.04
N GLN A 231 -2.72 -18.26 13.27
CA GLN A 231 -1.86 -19.38 13.62
C GLN A 231 -2.34 -20.68 12.95
N GLU A 232 -3.64 -20.97 12.99
CA GLU A 232 -4.22 -22.14 12.34
C GLU A 232 -4.08 -22.09 10.79
N VAL A 233 -4.21 -20.91 10.17
CA VAL A 233 -3.93 -20.73 8.74
C VAL A 233 -2.46 -21.01 8.42
N ASN A 234 -1.54 -20.61 9.28
CA ASN A 234 -0.11 -20.90 9.09
C ASN A 234 0.20 -22.40 9.25
N ASN A 235 -0.41 -23.06 10.22
CA ASN A 235 -0.32 -24.52 10.39
C ASN A 235 -0.90 -25.24 9.16
N PHE A 236 -2.05 -24.79 8.68
CA PHE A 236 -2.69 -25.31 7.46
C PHE A 236 -1.78 -25.15 6.24
N LYS A 237 -1.13 -23.98 6.07
CA LYS A 237 -0.16 -23.76 4.98
C LYS A 237 0.97 -24.77 5.01
N GLN A 238 1.56 -24.98 6.18
CA GLN A 238 2.68 -25.93 6.34
C GLN A 238 2.27 -27.38 6.08
N ASP A 239 1.05 -27.75 6.49
CA ASP A 239 0.56 -29.11 6.35
C ASP A 239 0.01 -29.41 4.93
N ALA A 240 -0.79 -28.52 4.37
CA ALA A 240 -1.64 -28.79 3.20
C ALA A 240 -1.15 -28.17 1.90
N ILE A 241 -0.16 -27.25 1.92
CA ILE A 241 0.26 -26.48 0.74
C ILE A 241 1.73 -26.75 0.42
N VAL A 242 1.97 -27.11 -0.86
CA VAL A 242 3.32 -27.24 -1.42
C VAL A 242 3.51 -26.14 -2.46
N VAL A 243 4.61 -25.41 -2.38
CA VAL A 243 4.96 -24.34 -3.34
C VAL A 243 5.93 -24.92 -4.35
N ASP A 244 5.56 -24.83 -5.64
CA ASP A 244 6.41 -25.22 -6.75
C ASP A 244 6.51 -24.04 -7.75
N GLY A 245 7.63 -23.36 -7.77
CA GLY A 245 7.83 -22.15 -8.56
C GLY A 245 6.80 -21.07 -8.21
N ASN A 246 5.95 -20.72 -9.17
CA ASN A 246 4.87 -19.74 -9.01
C ASN A 246 3.50 -20.38 -8.68
N GLU A 247 3.45 -21.70 -8.53
CA GLU A 247 2.25 -22.45 -8.24
C GLU A 247 2.21 -22.91 -6.78
N GLN A 248 1.01 -22.95 -6.21
CA GLN A 248 0.78 -23.42 -4.86
C GLN A 248 -0.25 -24.54 -4.93
N HIS A 249 0.18 -25.74 -4.59
CA HIS A 249 -0.62 -26.96 -4.66
C HIS A 249 -1.22 -27.25 -3.28
N ILE A 250 -2.55 -27.16 -3.18
CA ILE A 250 -3.32 -27.37 -1.95
C ILE A 250 -3.92 -28.78 -1.98
N SER A 251 -3.60 -29.63 -1.03
CA SER A 251 -4.06 -31.01 -0.97
C SER A 251 -5.56 -31.13 -0.65
N ILE A 252 -6.36 -31.64 -1.59
CA ILE A 252 -7.79 -31.91 -1.39
C ILE A 252 -8.02 -32.95 -0.27
N ARG A 253 -7.15 -33.95 -0.15
CA ARG A 253 -7.21 -34.92 0.95
C ARG A 253 -7.13 -34.24 2.32
N LYS A 254 -6.22 -33.28 2.49
CA LYS A 254 -6.08 -32.51 3.75
C LYS A 254 -7.29 -31.62 4.01
N LEU A 255 -7.86 -31.01 2.98
CA LEU A 255 -9.10 -30.24 3.09
C LEU A 255 -10.29 -31.10 3.56
N ARG A 256 -10.41 -32.34 3.09
CA ARG A 256 -11.50 -33.25 3.50
C ARG A 256 -11.41 -33.72 4.95
N ILE A 257 -10.21 -33.85 5.49
CA ILE A 257 -9.99 -34.33 6.87
C ILE A 257 -10.19 -33.18 7.87
N ASN A 258 -9.84 -31.97 7.53
CA ASN A 258 -9.89 -30.83 8.44
C ASN A 258 -11.32 -30.26 8.52
N ARG A 259 -11.93 -30.30 9.71
CA ARG A 259 -13.30 -29.78 9.95
C ARG A 259 -13.44 -28.28 9.68
N ASN A 260 -12.35 -27.52 9.81
CA ASN A 260 -12.32 -26.06 9.63
C ASN A 260 -11.82 -25.66 8.25
N SER A 261 -11.67 -26.59 7.32
CA SER A 261 -11.04 -26.38 6.00
C SER A 261 -11.67 -25.25 5.19
N ARG A 262 -13.00 -25.07 5.26
CA ARG A 262 -13.68 -23.95 4.57
C ARG A 262 -13.20 -22.59 5.08
N LEU A 263 -13.14 -22.41 6.40
CA LEU A 263 -12.65 -21.19 7.01
C LEU A 263 -11.18 -20.97 6.69
N LEU A 264 -10.33 -21.99 6.87
CA LEU A 264 -8.90 -21.89 6.63
C LEU A 264 -8.57 -21.59 5.17
N LEU A 265 -9.28 -22.24 4.25
CA LEU A 265 -9.14 -21.99 2.81
C LEU A 265 -9.62 -20.57 2.44
N TYR A 266 -10.73 -20.12 3.02
CA TYR A 266 -11.22 -18.75 2.84
C TYR A 266 -10.20 -17.71 3.33
N GLU A 267 -9.74 -17.83 4.57
CA GLU A 267 -8.76 -16.89 5.15
C GLU A 267 -7.46 -16.86 4.33
N TYR A 268 -7.03 -18.03 3.85
CA TYR A 268 -5.85 -18.13 3.00
C TYR A 268 -6.06 -17.48 1.61
N LEU A 269 -7.15 -17.83 0.92
CA LEU A 269 -7.40 -17.38 -0.45
C LEU A 269 -7.97 -15.95 -0.52
N SER A 270 -8.52 -15.40 0.56
CA SER A 270 -8.99 -14.01 0.62
C SER A 270 -7.87 -13.01 0.31
N PHE A 271 -6.61 -13.34 0.66
CA PHE A 271 -5.43 -12.56 0.30
C PHE A 271 -5.24 -12.44 -1.22
N TYR A 272 -5.64 -13.47 -1.97
CA TYR A 272 -5.59 -13.53 -3.43
C TYR A 272 -6.90 -13.03 -4.10
N GLY A 273 -7.83 -12.45 -3.31
CA GLY A 273 -9.06 -11.83 -3.79
C GLY A 273 -10.23 -12.78 -4.03
N PHE A 274 -10.18 -13.99 -3.46
CA PHE A 274 -11.34 -14.91 -3.49
C PHE A 274 -12.32 -14.57 -2.37
N ASN A 275 -13.62 -14.63 -2.67
CA ASN A 275 -14.68 -14.37 -1.72
C ASN A 275 -15.32 -15.66 -1.17
N SER A 276 -16.18 -15.53 -0.16
CA SER A 276 -16.81 -16.68 0.52
C SER A 276 -17.64 -17.56 -0.43
N SER A 277 -18.42 -16.97 -1.34
CA SER A 277 -19.22 -17.71 -2.32
C SER A 277 -18.35 -18.56 -3.23
N GLN A 278 -17.20 -18.03 -3.67
CA GLN A 278 -16.25 -18.79 -4.49
C GLN A 278 -15.64 -19.97 -3.72
N ILE A 279 -15.41 -19.82 -2.42
CA ILE A 279 -14.94 -20.95 -1.59
C ILE A 279 -16.00 -22.05 -1.50
N ASP A 280 -17.27 -21.68 -1.36
CA ASP A 280 -18.36 -22.66 -1.41
C ASP A 280 -18.42 -23.38 -2.77
N ASP A 281 -18.23 -22.68 -3.88
CA ASP A 281 -18.16 -23.28 -5.22
C ASP A 281 -16.96 -24.23 -5.36
N VAL A 282 -15.80 -23.88 -4.77
CA VAL A 282 -14.62 -24.76 -4.72
C VAL A 282 -14.96 -26.06 -3.99
N PHE A 283 -15.57 -26.00 -2.81
CA PHE A 283 -15.97 -27.20 -2.07
C PHE A 283 -17.02 -28.00 -2.81
N ASN A 284 -18.00 -27.37 -3.45
CA ASN A 284 -18.99 -28.06 -4.31
C ASN A 284 -18.30 -28.80 -5.46
N SER A 285 -17.24 -28.22 -6.07
CA SER A 285 -16.48 -28.89 -7.12
C SER A 285 -15.69 -30.11 -6.61
N ILE A 286 -15.17 -30.02 -5.38
CA ILE A 286 -14.47 -31.12 -4.70
C ILE A 286 -15.43 -32.27 -4.40
N GLU A 287 -16.63 -31.97 -3.89
CA GLU A 287 -17.65 -32.96 -3.55
C GLU A 287 -18.19 -33.68 -4.79
N LYS A 288 -18.45 -32.93 -5.87
CA LYS A 288 -18.93 -33.48 -7.15
C LYS A 288 -17.83 -34.15 -7.97
N GLY A 289 -16.58 -34.11 -7.57
CA GLY A 289 -15.46 -34.72 -8.28
C GLY A 289 -15.14 -34.09 -9.65
N ILE A 290 -15.57 -32.82 -9.89
CA ILE A 290 -15.41 -32.13 -11.18
C ILE A 290 -13.98 -31.57 -11.29
N SER A 291 -13.11 -32.22 -12.08
CA SER A 291 -11.77 -31.72 -12.40
C SER A 291 -11.81 -30.70 -13.53
N GLY A 292 -10.88 -29.73 -13.52
CA GLY A 292 -10.77 -28.68 -14.53
C GLY A 292 -11.56 -27.41 -14.22
N SER A 293 -12.32 -27.36 -13.11
CA SER A 293 -13.01 -26.13 -12.67
C SER A 293 -12.00 -25.05 -12.31
N GLN A 294 -12.24 -23.82 -12.78
CA GLN A 294 -11.40 -22.66 -12.51
C GLN A 294 -12.19 -21.59 -11.76
N PHE A 295 -11.56 -20.98 -10.77
CA PHE A 295 -12.09 -19.88 -9.98
C PHE A 295 -11.11 -18.72 -10.06
N PHE A 296 -11.61 -17.49 -10.21
CA PHE A 296 -10.80 -16.30 -10.50
C PHE A 296 -10.79 -15.37 -9.31
N GLY A 297 -9.58 -15.10 -8.77
CA GLY A 297 -9.32 -14.11 -7.76
C GLY A 297 -8.68 -12.85 -8.37
N ARG A 298 -8.12 -11.98 -7.54
CA ARG A 298 -7.46 -10.76 -7.98
C ARG A 298 -6.06 -11.07 -8.53
N GLY A 299 -5.96 -11.26 -9.86
CA GLY A 299 -4.70 -11.61 -10.54
C GLY A 299 -4.23 -13.04 -10.29
N TYR A 300 -5.12 -13.92 -9.81
CA TYR A 300 -4.83 -15.33 -9.56
C TYR A 300 -5.98 -16.21 -10.02
N VAL A 301 -5.63 -17.44 -10.43
CA VAL A 301 -6.56 -18.50 -10.77
C VAL A 301 -6.36 -19.67 -9.82
N LEU A 302 -7.46 -20.22 -9.30
CA LEU A 302 -7.48 -21.47 -8.57
C LEU A 302 -8.08 -22.55 -9.48
N LEU A 303 -7.26 -23.50 -9.90
CA LEU A 303 -7.66 -24.64 -10.72
C LEU A 303 -7.91 -25.85 -9.81
N ARG A 304 -9.06 -26.48 -9.95
CA ARG A 304 -9.33 -27.80 -9.35
C ARG A 304 -8.76 -28.88 -10.26
N ASP A 305 -7.67 -29.52 -9.86
CA ASP A 305 -7.13 -30.74 -10.46
C ASP A 305 -7.55 -31.97 -9.64
N ARG A 306 -7.16 -33.18 -10.06
CA ARG A 306 -7.62 -34.46 -9.50
C ARG A 306 -7.56 -34.55 -7.98
N GLU A 307 -6.37 -34.36 -7.41
CA GLU A 307 -6.10 -34.51 -5.96
C GLU A 307 -5.68 -33.19 -5.30
N THR A 308 -5.57 -32.09 -6.08
CA THR A 308 -5.07 -30.81 -5.61
C THR A 308 -5.90 -29.65 -6.14
N LEU A 309 -5.92 -28.54 -5.38
CA LEU A 309 -6.25 -27.23 -5.92
C LEU A 309 -4.93 -26.54 -6.23
N ILE A 310 -4.78 -25.98 -7.44
CA ILE A 310 -3.56 -25.31 -7.88
C ILE A 310 -3.85 -23.81 -7.98
N LEU A 311 -3.22 -23.01 -7.11
CA LEU A 311 -3.27 -21.57 -7.15
C LEU A 311 -2.06 -21.03 -7.93
N TYR A 312 -2.31 -20.28 -8.98
CA TYR A 312 -1.26 -19.67 -9.79
C TYR A 312 -1.66 -18.27 -10.28
N PRO A 313 -0.68 -17.38 -10.61
CA PRO A 313 -0.97 -16.06 -11.16
C PRO A 313 -1.74 -16.16 -12.47
N ASP A 314 -2.80 -15.36 -12.64
CA ASP A 314 -3.52 -15.27 -13.90
C ASP A 314 -2.63 -14.61 -14.95
N LYS A 315 -2.20 -15.40 -15.93
CA LYS A 315 -1.38 -14.92 -17.04
C LYS A 315 -2.07 -13.80 -17.86
N LYS A 316 -3.40 -13.71 -17.79
CA LYS A 316 -4.17 -12.64 -18.44
C LYS A 316 -3.97 -11.30 -17.73
N ASP A 317 -3.96 -11.28 -16.40
CA ASP A 317 -3.73 -10.05 -15.62
C ASP A 317 -2.26 -9.61 -15.70
N VAL A 318 -1.32 -10.55 -15.71
CA VAL A 318 0.10 -10.25 -15.96
C VAL A 318 0.32 -9.72 -17.38
N SER A 319 -0.57 -10.10 -18.33
CA SER A 319 -0.48 -9.62 -19.72
C SER A 319 -1.05 -8.21 -19.94
N GLN A 320 -1.87 -7.70 -19.03
CA GLN A 320 -2.44 -6.34 -19.08
C GLN A 320 -1.82 -5.38 -18.06
N GLY A 321 -1.02 -5.86 -17.12
CA GLY A 321 -0.33 -5.05 -16.13
C GLY A 321 0.79 -4.19 -16.73
N PHE A 322 0.98 -3.00 -16.18
CA PHE A 322 2.19 -2.21 -16.35
C PHE A 322 3.03 -2.30 -15.07
N PHE A 323 4.35 -2.29 -15.24
CA PHE A 323 5.31 -2.36 -14.14
C PHE A 323 6.15 -1.09 -14.15
N GLU A 324 6.10 -0.34 -13.09
CA GLU A 324 6.89 0.87 -12.93
C GLU A 324 8.34 0.52 -12.54
N ILE A 325 9.27 1.16 -13.21
CA ILE A 325 10.70 1.00 -12.99
C ILE A 325 11.27 2.36 -12.60
N PHE A 326 11.65 2.48 -11.33
CA PHE A 326 12.25 3.68 -10.77
C PHE A 326 13.78 3.71 -11.03
N PRO A 327 14.42 4.90 -11.00
CA PRO A 327 15.84 5.04 -11.37
C PRO A 327 16.81 4.20 -10.55
N ASP A 328 16.50 3.95 -9.30
CA ASP A 328 17.30 3.23 -8.31
C ASP A 328 17.13 1.70 -8.37
N ARG A 329 16.31 1.21 -9.29
CA ARG A 329 16.05 -0.21 -9.41
C ARG A 329 17.17 -0.94 -10.14
N GLU A 330 17.80 -1.91 -9.50
CA GLU A 330 18.90 -2.70 -10.08
C GLU A 330 18.43 -3.88 -10.95
N SER A 331 17.26 -4.46 -10.64
CA SER A 331 16.72 -5.59 -11.40
C SER A 331 15.19 -5.73 -11.29
N LEU A 332 14.61 -6.38 -12.30
CA LEU A 332 13.22 -6.83 -12.35
C LEU A 332 13.22 -8.34 -12.64
N LYS A 333 12.51 -9.12 -11.83
CA LYS A 333 12.44 -10.60 -11.99
C LYS A 333 11.16 -11.04 -12.69
N ILE A 334 10.05 -10.27 -12.54
CA ILE A 334 8.71 -10.54 -13.08
C ILE A 334 8.19 -9.25 -13.71
N PRO A 335 7.56 -9.24 -14.90
CA PRO A 335 7.14 -10.40 -15.69
C PRO A 335 8.22 -10.98 -16.60
N ILE A 336 9.35 -10.28 -16.74
CA ILE A 336 10.53 -10.72 -17.46
C ILE A 336 11.78 -10.30 -16.67
N LYS A 337 12.86 -11.07 -16.81
CA LYS A 337 14.10 -10.78 -16.09
C LYS A 337 14.88 -9.67 -16.79
N LEU A 338 14.96 -8.50 -16.15
CA LEU A 338 15.73 -7.35 -16.59
C LEU A 338 16.75 -6.94 -15.51
N ALA A 339 17.96 -6.57 -15.94
CA ALA A 339 18.94 -5.90 -15.10
C ALA A 339 19.13 -4.46 -15.59
N PHE A 340 19.33 -3.53 -14.68
CA PHE A 340 19.46 -2.10 -14.94
C PHE A 340 20.80 -1.60 -14.38
N GLU A 341 21.53 -0.86 -15.19
CA GLU A 341 22.80 -0.24 -14.83
C GLU A 341 22.84 1.18 -15.41
N TYR A 342 23.42 2.12 -14.70
CA TYR A 342 23.72 3.44 -15.25
C TYR A 342 25.17 3.82 -14.96
N PHE A 343 25.82 4.45 -15.92
CA PHE A 343 27.22 4.85 -15.82
C PHE A 343 27.51 6.08 -16.69
N ALA A 344 28.55 6.81 -16.34
CA ALA A 344 28.98 7.97 -17.11
C ALA A 344 29.47 7.56 -18.50
N ASN A 345 29.11 8.35 -19.52
CA ASN A 345 29.56 8.13 -20.89
C ASN A 345 31.03 8.53 -21.01
N THR A 346 31.93 7.55 -20.94
CA THR A 346 33.38 7.74 -21.12
C THR A 346 33.78 7.36 -22.54
N HIS A 347 34.37 8.31 -23.28
CA HIS A 347 34.86 8.02 -24.65
C HIS A 347 36.21 7.26 -24.65
N PRO A 348 36.37 6.24 -25.51
CA PRO A 348 35.37 5.67 -26.44
C PRO A 348 34.42 4.68 -25.77
N LEU A 349 33.12 4.94 -25.93
CA LEU A 349 32.07 4.04 -25.43
C LEU A 349 31.92 2.83 -26.35
N LEU A 350 32.04 1.63 -25.81
CA LEU A 350 31.70 0.39 -26.51
C LEU A 350 30.21 0.17 -26.52
N ILE A 351 29.53 0.44 -27.64
CA ILE A 351 28.11 0.16 -27.82
C ILE A 351 27.92 -1.33 -28.03
N GLU A 352 27.22 -1.98 -27.11
CA GLU A 352 26.87 -3.40 -27.23
C GLU A 352 25.75 -3.61 -28.25
N LYS A 353 26.09 -4.23 -29.40
CA LYS A 353 25.15 -4.48 -30.52
C LYS A 353 24.32 -5.75 -30.29
N SER A 354 23.63 -5.86 -29.19
CA SER A 354 22.74 -6.98 -28.90
C SER A 354 21.29 -6.51 -28.84
N SER A 355 20.37 -7.24 -29.46
CA SER A 355 18.93 -6.94 -29.32
C SER A 355 18.40 -7.11 -27.86
N ARG A 356 19.13 -7.91 -27.05
CA ARG A 356 18.81 -8.14 -25.64
C ARG A 356 19.27 -7.00 -24.71
N ILE A 357 20.03 -6.04 -25.25
CA ILE A 357 20.58 -4.93 -24.48
C ILE A 357 20.08 -3.62 -25.10
N ALA A 358 19.49 -2.79 -24.28
CA ALA A 358 19.16 -1.41 -24.62
C ALA A 358 20.14 -0.48 -23.90
N MET A 359 20.85 0.36 -24.67
CA MET A 359 21.68 1.44 -24.15
C MET A 359 21.03 2.76 -24.54
N LEU A 360 20.51 3.49 -23.56
CA LEU A 360 19.67 4.67 -23.75
C LEU A 360 20.33 5.90 -23.10
N ASP A 361 20.02 7.06 -23.63
CA ASP A 361 20.39 8.36 -23.08
C ASP A 361 19.54 8.64 -21.82
N TYR A 362 20.18 8.57 -20.64
CA TYR A 362 19.49 8.72 -19.35
C TYR A 362 18.76 10.06 -19.22
N GLU A 363 19.37 11.14 -19.71
CA GLU A 363 18.85 12.48 -19.61
C GLU A 363 17.54 12.69 -20.41
N LYS A 364 17.25 11.81 -21.38
CA LYS A 364 16.02 11.82 -22.17
C LYS A 364 14.90 10.98 -21.57
N LEU A 365 15.20 10.18 -20.54
CA LEU A 365 14.22 9.29 -19.93
C LEU A 365 13.40 10.01 -18.85
N HIS A 366 12.10 9.80 -18.87
CA HIS A 366 11.17 10.27 -17.82
C HIS A 366 10.77 9.07 -16.95
N PHE A 367 11.22 9.09 -15.70
CA PHE A 367 10.91 8.05 -14.72
C PHE A 367 9.61 8.38 -13.95
N PRO A 368 8.86 7.34 -13.47
CA PRO A 368 9.16 5.92 -13.64
C PRO A 368 9.00 5.46 -15.09
N LEU A 369 9.91 4.58 -15.57
CA LEU A 369 9.69 3.88 -16.82
C LEU A 369 8.59 2.83 -16.63
N VAL A 370 7.82 2.57 -17.70
CA VAL A 370 6.71 1.62 -17.66
C VAL A 370 6.99 0.43 -18.57
N LEU A 371 7.05 -0.77 -17.99
CA LEU A 371 7.10 -2.03 -18.74
C LEU A 371 5.67 -2.55 -18.91
N ARG A 372 5.18 -2.65 -20.15
CA ARG A 372 3.85 -3.14 -20.49
C ARG A 372 3.82 -3.97 -21.76
N LYS A 373 2.74 -4.69 -21.99
CA LYS A 373 2.47 -5.30 -23.29
C LYS A 373 2.14 -4.22 -24.33
N TRP A 374 2.43 -4.56 -25.60
CA TRP A 374 2.04 -3.69 -26.70
C TRP A 374 0.53 -3.61 -26.87
N GLN A 375 0.04 -2.50 -27.40
CA GLN A 375 -1.37 -2.26 -27.68
C GLN A 375 -1.56 -1.79 -29.12
N SER A 376 -2.77 -2.02 -29.66
CA SER A 376 -3.10 -1.51 -31.00
C SER A 376 -2.99 0.02 -31.01
N GLY A 377 -2.29 0.56 -31.98
CA GLY A 377 -2.01 1.99 -32.07
C GLY A 377 -0.62 2.41 -31.59
N ASP A 378 0.12 1.55 -30.87
CA ASP A 378 1.48 1.86 -30.46
C ASP A 378 2.41 2.11 -31.63
N GLU A 379 3.25 3.15 -31.53
CA GLU A 379 4.23 3.55 -32.51
C GLU A 379 5.56 3.91 -31.85
N PHE A 380 6.66 3.75 -32.57
CA PHE A 380 7.98 4.17 -32.13
C PHE A 380 8.85 4.53 -33.36
N CYS A 381 9.99 5.13 -33.12
CA CYS A 381 10.98 5.43 -34.16
C CYS A 381 12.10 4.38 -34.10
N PRO A 382 12.06 3.31 -34.92
CA PRO A 382 13.10 2.27 -34.85
C PRO A 382 14.51 2.83 -35.08
N LEU A 383 15.49 2.39 -34.27
CA LEU A 383 16.89 2.80 -34.38
C LEU A 383 17.37 2.77 -35.87
N GLY A 384 17.85 3.90 -36.35
CA GLY A 384 18.31 4.09 -37.74
C GLY A 384 17.23 4.58 -38.70
N MET A 385 16.01 4.81 -38.25
CA MET A 385 14.93 5.40 -39.06
C MET A 385 14.62 6.84 -38.62
N LYS A 386 14.23 7.70 -39.58
CA LYS A 386 13.90 9.11 -39.30
C LYS A 386 12.41 9.34 -39.00
N GLY A 387 11.57 8.32 -39.06
CA GLY A 387 10.11 8.46 -38.89
C GLY A 387 9.52 7.43 -37.95
N LYS A 388 8.32 7.74 -37.44
CA LYS A 388 7.54 6.83 -36.62
C LYS A 388 7.00 5.67 -37.46
N LYS A 389 7.00 4.47 -36.87
CA LYS A 389 6.46 3.24 -37.44
C LYS A 389 5.50 2.62 -36.46
N LYS A 390 4.33 2.17 -36.92
CA LYS A 390 3.40 1.39 -36.10
C LYS A 390 4.06 0.08 -35.67
N LEU A 391 3.89 -0.30 -34.42
CA LEU A 391 4.43 -1.58 -33.92
C LEU A 391 3.83 -2.79 -34.63
N SER A 392 2.56 -2.72 -35.03
CA SER A 392 1.94 -3.75 -35.87
C SER A 392 2.73 -4.03 -37.15
N ASP A 393 3.17 -2.97 -37.84
CA ASP A 393 3.92 -3.07 -39.11
C ASP A 393 5.35 -3.52 -38.85
N PHE A 394 5.97 -3.04 -37.78
CA PHE A 394 7.29 -3.52 -37.32
C PHE A 394 7.27 -5.02 -37.02
N PHE A 395 6.24 -5.55 -36.39
CA PHE A 395 6.10 -6.98 -36.10
C PHE A 395 5.88 -7.82 -37.35
N ILE A 396 5.19 -7.27 -38.36
CA ILE A 396 5.04 -7.94 -39.70
C ILE A 396 6.37 -8.04 -40.38
N ASP A 397 7.15 -6.96 -40.41
CA ASP A 397 8.50 -6.95 -41.05
C ASP A 397 9.45 -7.93 -40.32
N GLN A 398 9.30 -8.09 -39.00
CA GLN A 398 10.08 -9.06 -38.22
C GLN A 398 9.53 -10.50 -38.34
N LYS A 399 8.49 -10.73 -39.16
CA LYS A 399 7.81 -12.02 -39.36
C LYS A 399 7.41 -12.71 -38.07
N MET A 400 6.92 -11.91 -37.06
CA MET A 400 6.53 -12.43 -35.77
C MET A 400 5.21 -13.19 -35.87
N SER A 401 5.15 -14.38 -35.25
CA SER A 401 3.92 -15.13 -35.07
C SER A 401 2.90 -14.40 -34.17
N VAL A 402 1.63 -14.79 -34.22
CA VAL A 402 0.58 -14.22 -33.36
C VAL A 402 0.93 -14.37 -31.89
N ASN A 403 1.49 -15.53 -31.52
CA ASN A 403 1.89 -15.80 -30.13
C ASN A 403 3.07 -14.92 -29.68
N GLU A 404 4.08 -14.71 -30.55
CA GLU A 404 5.19 -13.80 -30.25
C GLU A 404 4.71 -12.35 -30.10
N LYS A 405 3.78 -11.90 -30.97
CA LYS A 405 3.18 -10.57 -30.87
C LYS A 405 2.45 -10.39 -29.54
N SER A 406 1.57 -11.33 -29.17
CA SER A 406 0.81 -11.26 -27.90
C SER A 406 1.71 -11.27 -26.66
N ASN A 407 2.90 -11.84 -26.77
CA ASN A 407 3.87 -11.93 -25.68
C ASN A 407 4.92 -10.82 -25.68
N GLN A 408 4.89 -9.87 -26.62
CA GLN A 408 5.89 -8.81 -26.73
C GLN A 408 5.73 -7.76 -25.62
N TRP A 409 6.81 -7.50 -24.89
CA TRP A 409 6.90 -6.44 -23.90
C TRP A 409 7.52 -5.18 -24.48
N LEU A 410 7.06 -4.03 -24.04
CA LEU A 410 7.56 -2.70 -24.36
C LEU A 410 8.04 -2.02 -23.09
N LEU A 411 9.17 -1.31 -23.20
CA LEU A 411 9.59 -0.36 -22.19
C LEU A 411 9.24 1.04 -22.70
N CYS A 412 8.54 1.81 -21.87
CA CYS A 412 8.04 3.14 -22.20
C CYS A 412 8.60 4.18 -21.23
N SER A 413 8.82 5.40 -21.73
CA SER A 413 9.14 6.60 -20.98
C SER A 413 8.04 7.63 -21.24
N GLY A 414 7.18 7.87 -20.22
CA GLY A 414 5.91 8.56 -20.46
C GLY A 414 5.07 7.83 -21.50
N SER A 415 4.63 8.55 -22.56
CA SER A 415 3.86 7.99 -23.67
C SER A 415 4.71 7.29 -24.74
N ASP A 416 6.03 7.50 -24.76
CA ASP A 416 6.91 7.01 -25.81
C ASP A 416 7.45 5.61 -25.54
N VAL A 417 7.42 4.74 -26.55
CA VAL A 417 8.09 3.43 -26.50
C VAL A 417 9.58 3.64 -26.73
N VAL A 418 10.41 3.37 -25.72
CA VAL A 418 11.86 3.55 -25.80
C VAL A 418 12.59 2.26 -26.18
N TRP A 419 11.99 1.10 -25.90
CA TRP A 419 12.55 -0.19 -26.30
C TRP A 419 11.47 -1.25 -26.53
N VAL A 420 11.48 -1.87 -27.70
CA VAL A 420 10.78 -3.13 -27.96
C VAL A 420 11.65 -4.22 -27.38
N VAL A 421 11.31 -4.71 -26.19
CA VAL A 421 12.20 -5.52 -25.34
C VAL A 421 12.70 -6.77 -26.07
N GLY A 422 14.03 -6.91 -26.12
CA GLY A 422 14.69 -8.01 -26.81
C GLY A 422 14.75 -7.85 -28.34
N ARG A 423 14.40 -6.66 -28.87
CA ARG A 423 14.38 -6.41 -30.30
C ARG A 423 15.10 -5.10 -30.68
N ARG A 424 14.46 -3.94 -30.56
CA ARG A 424 15.03 -2.66 -31.03
C ARG A 424 14.65 -1.49 -30.13
N ILE A 425 15.60 -0.58 -29.92
CA ILE A 425 15.38 0.69 -29.23
C ILE A 425 14.79 1.74 -30.16
N ASP A 426 14.21 2.79 -29.58
CA ASP A 426 13.79 3.99 -30.31
C ASP A 426 14.98 4.90 -30.59
N ASP A 427 15.06 5.41 -31.83
CA ASP A 427 16.17 6.25 -32.32
C ASP A 427 16.30 7.57 -31.55
N ARG A 428 15.20 8.10 -31.01
CA ARG A 428 15.19 9.36 -30.27
C ARG A 428 15.92 9.27 -28.92
N TYR A 429 15.92 8.08 -28.35
CA TYR A 429 16.50 7.78 -27.03
C TYR A 429 17.88 7.11 -27.10
N LYS A 430 18.44 6.97 -28.29
CA LYS A 430 19.78 6.41 -28.49
C LYS A 430 20.85 7.32 -27.87
N ILE A 431 21.96 6.73 -27.54
CA ILE A 431 23.18 7.43 -27.11
C ILE A 431 23.71 8.29 -28.27
N SER A 432 24.13 9.50 -27.92
CA SER A 432 24.77 10.47 -28.83
C SER A 432 26.05 11.01 -28.20
N GLU A 433 26.79 11.83 -28.96
CA GLU A 433 28.02 12.52 -28.48
C GLU A 433 27.74 13.42 -27.28
N ASN A 434 26.48 13.90 -27.11
CA ASN A 434 26.09 14.79 -26.03
C ASN A 434 25.52 14.04 -24.81
N THR A 435 25.38 12.73 -24.86
CA THR A 435 24.88 11.92 -23.73
C THR A 435 25.90 11.91 -22.61
N GLN A 436 25.51 12.30 -21.41
CA GLN A 436 26.37 12.32 -20.22
C GLN A 436 26.29 10.99 -19.45
N THR A 437 25.10 10.46 -19.29
CA THR A 437 24.86 9.21 -18.56
C THR A 437 24.18 8.19 -19.45
N VAL A 438 24.69 6.98 -19.46
CA VAL A 438 24.11 5.85 -20.18
C VAL A 438 23.27 5.00 -19.24
N TYR A 439 22.01 4.75 -19.63
CA TYR A 439 21.15 3.78 -18.95
C TYR A 439 21.15 2.47 -19.76
N LYS A 440 21.77 1.45 -19.20
CA LYS A 440 21.89 0.12 -19.82
C LYS A 440 20.87 -0.82 -19.19
N ILE A 441 20.09 -1.47 -20.06
CA ILE A 441 19.07 -2.44 -19.66
C ILE A 441 19.36 -3.76 -20.36
N SER A 442 19.54 -4.82 -19.60
CA SER A 442 19.88 -6.15 -20.11
C SER A 442 18.74 -7.13 -19.85
N LYS A 443 18.24 -7.77 -20.91
CA LYS A 443 17.29 -8.89 -20.81
C LYS A 443 18.08 -10.15 -20.47
N MET A 444 17.88 -10.66 -19.26
CA MET A 444 18.52 -11.90 -18.79
C MET A 444 17.89 -13.12 -19.46
N SER A 445 18.62 -14.21 -19.54
CA SER A 445 18.07 -15.51 -19.95
C SER A 445 17.13 -16.06 -18.89
N ASP A 446 16.10 -16.77 -19.31
CA ASP A 446 15.15 -17.45 -18.44
C ASP A 446 15.82 -18.53 -17.59
#